data_a5a4e5c63aa0267a1bb95f8d8a6cf690
#
_entry.id   a5a4e5c63aa0267a1bb95f8d8a6cf690
#
_cell.length_a   1.000
_cell.length_b   1.000
_cell.length_c   1.000
_cell.angle_alpha   90.00
_cell.angle_beta   90.00
_cell.angle_gamma   90.00
#
_symmetry.space_group_name_H-M   'P 1'
#
loop_
_entity.id
_entity.type
_entity.pdbx_description
1 polymer ?
#
loop_
_entity_poly.entity_id
_entity_poly.type
_entity_poly.pdbx_seq_one_letter_code
_entity_poly.pdbx_strand_id
1 'polypeptide(L)'
;VEDADEIIVRTSDRREYEATLVGADPRSDLALLKIESKDDFPILKMGNFDDVEVGQWVLAIGSPFGFDYSVTAGIVSAKGRSLSNPRTGNYVPFIQTDVAINPGNSGGPLFNLEGEVVGINSQIYSNSGGFMGVSFAIPIDIAMDVVEQLKDKGRVSRGWLGVEILELTKDL
;
A
#
# COMPACT_ATOMS: atom_id res chain seq x y z
N VAL A 1 1.16 6.25 10.46
CA VAL A 1 0.22 7.12 11.23
C VAL A 1 -0.20 6.48 12.56
N GLU A 2 0.26 5.24 12.84
CA GLU A 2 0.07 4.61 14.15
C GLU A 2 0.82 5.44 15.19
N ASP A 3 0.20 5.71 16.34
CA ASP A 3 0.77 6.50 17.46
C ASP A 3 1.10 7.98 17.13
N ALA A 4 0.56 8.55 16.07
CA ALA A 4 0.74 9.95 15.76
C ALA A 4 -0.25 10.82 16.57
N ASP A 5 0.25 11.83 17.28
CA ASP A 5 -0.57 12.82 18.00
C ASP A 5 -1.23 13.80 17.02
N GLU A 6 -0.55 14.10 15.92
CA GLU A 6 -1.00 15.01 14.86
C GLU A 6 -0.60 14.45 13.49
N ILE A 7 -1.48 14.58 12.51
CA ILE A 7 -1.24 14.17 11.14
C ILE A 7 -1.43 15.36 10.21
N ILE A 8 -0.37 15.76 9.52
CA ILE A 8 -0.38 16.87 8.58
C ILE A 8 -0.18 16.35 7.16
N VAL A 9 -1.07 16.72 6.26
CA VAL A 9 -0.96 16.47 4.83
C VAL A 9 -0.51 17.74 4.13
N ARG A 10 0.66 17.68 3.48
CA ARG A 10 1.18 18.77 2.66
C ARG A 10 0.97 18.47 1.18
N THR A 11 0.30 19.40 0.49
CA THR A 11 0.03 19.31 -0.95
C THR A 11 1.20 19.83 -1.78
N SER A 12 1.15 19.60 -3.11
CA SER A 12 2.22 19.99 -4.04
C SER A 12 2.44 21.52 -4.11
N ASP A 13 1.43 22.31 -3.81
CA ASP A 13 1.50 23.76 -3.69
C ASP A 13 1.97 24.24 -2.29
N ARG A 14 2.47 23.32 -1.46
CA ARG A 14 3.01 23.53 -0.12
C ARG A 14 2.00 23.99 0.93
N ARG A 15 0.71 23.88 0.66
CA ARG A 15 -0.31 24.09 1.69
C ARG A 15 -0.36 22.87 2.62
N GLU A 16 -0.60 23.12 3.87
CA GLU A 16 -0.69 22.10 4.91
C GLU A 16 -2.13 22.04 5.43
N TYR A 17 -2.58 20.81 5.65
CA TYR A 17 -3.90 20.50 6.15
C TYR A 17 -3.78 19.51 7.29
N GLU A 18 -4.45 19.79 8.39
CA GLU A 18 -4.62 18.82 9.45
C GLU A 18 -5.53 17.69 8.95
N ALA A 19 -5.09 16.45 9.15
CA ALA A 19 -5.82 15.27 8.74
C ALA A 19 -6.40 14.54 9.96
N THR A 20 -7.65 14.14 9.83
CA THR A 20 -8.33 13.31 10.83
C THR A 20 -8.24 11.84 10.43
N LEU A 21 -7.89 10.98 11.38
CA LEU A 21 -7.93 9.53 11.19
C LEU A 21 -9.39 9.06 11.18
N VAL A 22 -9.88 8.60 10.03
CA VAL A 22 -11.21 7.99 9.89
C VAL A 22 -11.21 6.58 10.46
N GLY A 23 -10.13 5.83 10.23
CA GLY A 23 -9.94 4.50 10.77
C GLY A 23 -8.66 3.87 10.23
N ALA A 24 -8.23 2.80 10.86
CA ALA A 24 -7.04 2.04 10.48
C ALA A 24 -7.31 0.54 10.52
N ASP A 25 -6.61 -0.20 9.68
CA ASP A 25 -6.56 -1.65 9.68
C ASP A 25 -5.12 -2.13 9.75
N PRO A 26 -4.61 -2.46 10.97
CA PRO A 26 -3.23 -2.92 11.15
C PRO A 26 -2.91 -4.21 10.39
N ARG A 27 -3.92 -5.04 10.06
CA ARG A 27 -3.71 -6.30 9.35
C ARG A 27 -3.39 -6.13 7.88
N SER A 28 -3.88 -5.06 7.26
CA SER A 28 -3.55 -4.70 5.88
C SER A 28 -2.52 -3.57 5.79
N ASP A 29 -2.08 -3.00 6.92
CA ASP A 29 -1.15 -1.85 6.97
C ASP A 29 -1.73 -0.61 6.28
N LEU A 30 -3.04 -0.37 6.44
CA LEU A 30 -3.75 0.75 5.82
C LEU A 30 -4.43 1.63 6.86
N ALA A 31 -4.39 2.94 6.61
CA ALA A 31 -5.15 3.94 7.34
C ALA A 31 -5.86 4.87 6.36
N LEU A 32 -7.09 5.23 6.69
CA LEU A 32 -7.87 6.20 5.95
C LEU A 32 -7.84 7.53 6.69
N LEU A 33 -7.37 8.56 6.01
CA LEU A 33 -7.28 9.93 6.50
C LEU A 33 -8.30 10.82 5.79
N LYS A 34 -8.82 11.80 6.50
CA LYS A 34 -9.70 12.84 5.95
C LYS A 34 -9.07 14.21 6.21
N ILE A 35 -8.97 15.02 5.17
CA ILE A 35 -8.69 16.45 5.29
C ILE A 35 -9.94 17.24 4.96
N GLU A 36 -10.18 18.32 5.71
CA GLU A 36 -11.26 19.25 5.45
C GLU A 36 -10.72 20.43 4.65
N SER A 37 -11.29 20.67 3.47
CA SER A 37 -10.93 21.78 2.61
C SER A 37 -12.14 22.28 1.82
N LYS A 38 -12.11 23.56 1.47
CA LYS A 38 -13.07 24.15 0.51
C LYS A 38 -12.61 23.96 -0.93
N ASP A 39 -11.34 23.59 -1.13
CA ASP A 39 -10.75 23.36 -2.45
C ASP A 39 -10.97 21.93 -2.88
N ASP A 40 -11.24 21.74 -4.16
CA ASP A 40 -11.23 20.41 -4.78
C ASP A 40 -9.78 19.98 -5.03
N PHE A 41 -9.47 18.74 -4.64
CA PHE A 41 -8.17 18.14 -4.90
C PHE A 41 -8.20 17.28 -6.16
N PRO A 42 -7.12 17.29 -6.96
CA PRO A 42 -6.99 16.31 -8.02
C PRO A 42 -6.94 14.90 -7.44
N ILE A 43 -7.70 13.99 -8.06
CA ILE A 43 -7.77 12.59 -7.65
C ILE A 43 -6.99 11.70 -8.60
N LEU A 44 -6.45 10.60 -8.09
CA LEU A 44 -5.81 9.57 -8.89
C LEU A 44 -6.85 8.59 -9.41
N LYS A 45 -6.63 8.07 -10.63
CA LYS A 45 -7.43 6.99 -11.18
C LYS A 45 -6.97 5.67 -10.57
N MET A 46 -7.91 4.90 -10.05
CA MET A 46 -7.65 3.55 -9.55
C MET A 46 -7.68 2.58 -10.73
N GLY A 47 -6.67 1.73 -10.83
CA GLY A 47 -6.61 0.62 -11.75
C GLY A 47 -7.29 -0.62 -11.21
N ASN A 48 -6.98 -1.77 -11.80
CA ASN A 48 -7.50 -3.07 -11.39
C ASN A 48 -6.32 -4.04 -11.19
N PHE A 49 -6.27 -4.71 -10.05
CA PHE A 49 -5.21 -5.68 -9.75
C PHE A 49 -5.24 -6.90 -10.68
N ASP A 50 -6.41 -7.28 -11.18
CA ASP A 50 -6.52 -8.43 -12.09
C ASP A 50 -5.78 -8.19 -13.41
N ASP A 51 -5.71 -6.94 -13.85
CA ASP A 51 -5.04 -6.53 -15.10
C ASP A 51 -3.52 -6.39 -14.93
N VAL A 52 -3.01 -6.46 -13.70
CA VAL A 52 -1.56 -6.41 -13.44
C VAL A 52 -0.90 -7.72 -13.84
N GLU A 53 0.17 -7.65 -14.64
CA GLU A 53 0.91 -8.81 -15.10
C GLU A 53 2.36 -8.82 -14.59
N VAL A 54 2.91 -10.01 -14.35
CA VAL A 54 4.33 -10.18 -14.02
C VAL A 54 5.18 -9.77 -15.23
N GLY A 55 6.20 -8.94 -14.99
CA GLY A 55 7.03 -8.32 -16.01
C GLY A 55 6.53 -6.94 -16.48
N GLN A 56 5.33 -6.51 -16.10
CA GLN A 56 4.80 -5.19 -16.40
C GLN A 56 5.59 -4.10 -15.68
N TRP A 57 5.87 -2.99 -16.38
CA TRP A 57 6.49 -1.80 -15.79
C TRP A 57 5.55 -1.11 -14.82
N VAL A 58 6.11 -0.71 -13.69
CA VAL A 58 5.42 0.05 -12.65
C VAL A 58 6.32 1.15 -12.09
N LEU A 59 5.69 2.20 -11.55
CA LEU A 59 6.37 3.37 -11.00
C LEU A 59 5.86 3.63 -9.59
N ALA A 60 6.77 3.94 -8.67
CA ALA A 60 6.41 4.47 -7.36
C ALA A 60 6.75 5.95 -7.28
N ILE A 61 5.84 6.72 -6.70
CA ILE A 61 6.04 8.15 -6.42
C ILE A 61 5.94 8.36 -4.92
N GLY A 62 6.91 9.07 -4.37
CA GLY A 62 6.96 9.33 -2.94
C GLY A 62 7.97 10.41 -2.59
N SER A 63 8.30 10.50 -1.31
CA SER A 63 9.23 11.47 -0.75
C SER A 63 10.30 10.74 0.10
N PRO A 64 11.13 9.86 -0.53
CA PRO A 64 12.13 9.10 0.20
C PRO A 64 13.13 10.04 0.86
N PHE A 65 13.44 9.79 2.13
CA PHE A 65 14.37 10.58 2.94
C PHE A 65 14.04 12.09 3.00
N GLY A 66 12.79 12.47 2.72
CA GLY A 66 12.35 13.87 2.67
C GLY A 66 12.68 14.59 1.36
N PHE A 67 13.15 13.86 0.33
CA PHE A 67 13.29 14.42 -1.03
C PHE A 67 11.93 14.44 -1.71
N ASP A 68 11.36 15.62 -1.88
CA ASP A 68 10.06 15.79 -2.50
C ASP A 68 10.04 15.24 -3.95
N TYR A 69 8.93 14.58 -4.31
CA TYR A 69 8.62 14.14 -5.68
C TYR A 69 9.63 13.20 -6.34
N SER A 70 10.13 12.23 -5.59
CA SER A 70 10.97 11.20 -6.17
C SER A 70 10.15 10.13 -6.87
N VAL A 71 10.59 9.76 -8.08
CA VAL A 71 9.99 8.68 -8.87
C VAL A 71 11.00 7.56 -9.00
N THR A 72 10.56 6.33 -8.71
CA THR A 72 11.34 5.12 -8.97
C THR A 72 10.55 4.19 -9.88
N ALA A 73 11.23 3.42 -10.73
CA ALA A 73 10.63 2.52 -11.69
C ALA A 73 11.22 1.12 -11.57
N GLY A 74 10.43 0.14 -11.93
CA GLY A 74 10.81 -1.28 -11.97
C GLY A 74 9.68 -2.10 -12.59
N ILE A 75 9.67 -3.40 -12.32
CA ILE A 75 8.67 -4.32 -12.84
C ILE A 75 7.94 -5.05 -11.72
N VAL A 76 6.77 -5.57 -12.05
CA VAL A 76 6.09 -6.56 -11.22
C VAL A 76 6.88 -7.87 -11.27
N SER A 77 7.45 -8.27 -10.15
CA SER A 77 8.25 -9.50 -10.05
C SER A 77 7.39 -10.72 -9.74
N ALA A 78 6.29 -10.54 -8.97
CA ALA A 78 5.32 -11.59 -8.65
C ALA A 78 4.00 -10.98 -8.16
N LYS A 79 2.92 -11.77 -8.21
CA LYS A 79 1.60 -11.43 -7.64
C LYS A 79 1.25 -12.42 -6.53
N GLY A 80 0.45 -11.95 -5.56
CA GLY A 80 -0.12 -12.82 -4.53
C GLY A 80 0.88 -13.31 -3.48
N ARG A 81 1.95 -12.55 -3.22
CA ARG A 81 2.94 -12.93 -2.20
C ARG A 81 2.38 -12.75 -0.79
N SER A 82 2.31 -13.85 -0.05
CA SER A 82 2.02 -13.82 1.38
C SER A 82 3.31 -13.63 2.16
N LEU A 83 3.34 -12.64 3.03
CA LEU A 83 4.46 -12.40 3.94
C LEU A 83 4.07 -12.89 5.33
N SER A 84 4.86 -13.79 5.88
CA SER A 84 4.66 -14.28 7.25
C SER A 84 5.02 -13.16 8.24
N ASN A 85 4.04 -12.34 8.58
CA ASN A 85 4.19 -11.29 9.58
C ASN A 85 3.33 -11.65 10.80
N PRO A 86 3.93 -11.80 12.00
CA PRO A 86 3.19 -12.13 13.21
C PRO A 86 2.10 -11.11 13.59
N ARG A 87 2.25 -9.85 13.16
CA ARG A 87 1.29 -8.75 13.44
C ARG A 87 0.12 -8.71 12.44
N THR A 88 0.41 -8.94 11.17
CA THR A 88 -0.58 -8.77 10.07
C THR A 88 -1.17 -10.10 9.60
N GLY A 89 -0.54 -11.23 9.90
CA GLY A 89 -0.92 -12.52 9.31
C GLY A 89 -0.70 -12.52 7.79
N ASN A 90 -1.35 -13.45 7.09
CA ASN A 90 -1.25 -13.62 5.63
C ASN A 90 -2.47 -13.00 4.91
N TYR A 91 -2.93 -11.82 5.34
CA TYR A 91 -4.16 -11.23 4.81
C TYR A 91 -3.99 -10.50 3.48
N VAL A 92 -2.78 -10.03 3.17
CA VAL A 92 -2.52 -9.26 1.97
C VAL A 92 -1.77 -10.10 0.95
N PRO A 93 -2.34 -10.35 -0.24
CA PRO A 93 -1.65 -10.97 -1.36
C PRO A 93 -0.82 -9.92 -2.12
N PHE A 94 0.33 -9.53 -1.56
CA PHE A 94 1.14 -8.43 -2.06
C PHE A 94 1.55 -8.56 -3.53
N ILE A 95 1.67 -7.41 -4.18
CA ILE A 95 2.41 -7.24 -5.43
C ILE A 95 3.89 -7.14 -5.04
N GLN A 96 4.72 -8.06 -5.52
CA GLN A 96 6.17 -7.97 -5.38
C GLN A 96 6.75 -7.21 -6.58
N THR A 97 7.63 -6.26 -6.33
CA THR A 97 8.31 -5.49 -7.39
C THR A 97 9.82 -5.36 -7.09
N ASP A 98 10.60 -4.91 -8.07
CA ASP A 98 11.96 -4.44 -7.91
C ASP A 98 12.08 -2.91 -7.92
N VAL A 99 10.96 -2.22 -7.81
CA VAL A 99 10.92 -0.76 -7.64
C VAL A 99 11.63 -0.37 -6.35
N ALA A 100 12.56 0.56 -6.42
CA ALA A 100 13.30 1.01 -5.25
C ALA A 100 12.40 1.78 -4.28
N ILE A 101 12.03 1.13 -3.19
CA ILE A 101 11.25 1.69 -2.09
C ILE A 101 12.17 1.89 -0.88
N ASN A 102 12.12 3.09 -0.31
CA ASN A 102 12.84 3.45 0.90
C ASN A 102 11.90 4.21 1.86
N PRO A 103 12.28 4.42 3.12
CA PRO A 103 11.48 5.22 4.06
C PRO A 103 11.06 6.56 3.47
N GLY A 104 9.74 6.84 3.45
CA GLY A 104 9.12 7.99 2.79
C GLY A 104 8.35 7.66 1.50
N ASN A 105 8.53 6.47 0.92
CA ASN A 105 7.70 5.99 -0.19
C ASN A 105 6.51 5.15 0.29
N SER A 106 6.56 4.59 1.49
CA SER A 106 5.45 3.81 2.05
C SER A 106 4.20 4.67 2.22
N GLY A 107 3.04 4.13 1.83
CA GLY A 107 1.77 4.84 1.74
C GLY A 107 1.58 5.56 0.40
N GLY A 108 2.63 5.75 -0.40
CA GLY A 108 2.55 6.31 -1.74
C GLY A 108 2.04 5.31 -2.78
N PRO A 109 1.56 5.80 -3.93
CA PRO A 109 0.99 4.98 -5.00
C PRO A 109 2.05 4.21 -5.79
N LEU A 110 1.67 2.99 -6.21
CA LEU A 110 2.31 2.24 -7.28
C LEU A 110 1.44 2.37 -8.54
N PHE A 111 2.01 2.91 -9.60
CA PHE A 111 1.32 3.17 -10.86
C PHE A 111 1.67 2.14 -11.94
N ASN A 112 0.72 1.86 -12.82
CA ASN A 112 0.99 1.31 -14.15
C ASN A 112 1.43 2.40 -15.14
N LEU A 113 1.74 2.03 -16.39
CA LEU A 113 2.14 3.01 -17.42
C LEU A 113 0.97 3.85 -17.96
N GLU A 114 -0.27 3.46 -17.68
CA GLU A 114 -1.49 4.20 -17.98
C GLU A 114 -1.78 5.30 -16.95
N GLY A 115 -0.93 5.42 -15.91
CA GLY A 115 -1.08 6.40 -14.82
C GLY A 115 -2.18 6.03 -13.82
N GLU A 116 -2.56 4.77 -13.76
CA GLU A 116 -3.53 4.27 -12.78
C GLU A 116 -2.82 3.66 -11.57
N VAL A 117 -3.40 3.86 -10.39
CA VAL A 117 -2.88 3.27 -9.16
C VAL A 117 -3.25 1.79 -9.13
N VAL A 118 -2.26 0.91 -9.11
CA VAL A 118 -2.44 -0.54 -9.03
C VAL A 118 -2.10 -1.11 -7.64
N GLY A 119 -1.47 -0.31 -6.80
CA GLY A 119 -1.15 -0.69 -5.43
C GLY A 119 -0.70 0.48 -4.55
N ILE A 120 -0.59 0.21 -3.25
CA ILE A 120 -0.04 1.14 -2.25
C ILE A 120 1.28 0.55 -1.76
N ASN A 121 2.37 1.29 -1.89
CA ASN A 121 3.67 0.86 -1.40
C ASN A 121 3.63 0.68 0.12
N SER A 122 4.09 -0.44 0.63
CA SER A 122 4.01 -0.76 2.05
C SER A 122 5.38 -1.06 2.64
N GLN A 123 6.03 -2.12 2.20
CA GLN A 123 7.25 -2.60 2.85
C GLN A 123 8.27 -3.16 1.87
N ILE A 124 9.48 -3.39 2.37
CA ILE A 124 10.58 -4.02 1.64
C ILE A 124 11.05 -5.28 2.35
N TYR A 125 11.64 -6.20 1.61
CA TYR A 125 12.49 -7.22 2.20
C TYR A 125 13.88 -6.61 2.41
N SER A 126 14.33 -6.54 3.67
CA SER A 126 15.60 -5.89 3.97
C SER A 126 16.24 -6.45 5.23
N ASN A 127 17.54 -6.67 5.19
CA ASN A 127 18.38 -6.99 6.35
C ASN A 127 19.11 -5.76 6.91
N SER A 128 19.20 -4.68 6.11
CA SER A 128 19.93 -3.46 6.46
C SER A 128 19.01 -2.25 6.71
N GLY A 129 17.70 -2.41 6.48
CA GLY A 129 16.71 -1.31 6.54
C GLY A 129 16.58 -0.51 5.25
N GLY A 130 17.45 -0.72 4.26
CA GLY A 130 17.36 -0.12 2.93
C GLY A 130 16.89 -1.11 1.87
N PHE A 131 16.51 -0.61 0.69
CA PHE A 131 16.08 -1.40 -0.45
C PHE A 131 17.18 -2.37 -0.92
N MET A 132 16.83 -3.64 -1.09
CA MET A 132 17.71 -4.73 -1.51
C MET A 132 17.16 -5.51 -2.72
N GLY A 133 16.45 -4.84 -3.62
CA GLY A 133 15.91 -5.45 -4.84
C GLY A 133 14.51 -6.07 -4.69
N VAL A 134 13.89 -6.02 -3.52
CA VAL A 134 12.55 -6.59 -3.29
C VAL A 134 11.69 -5.63 -2.48
N SER A 135 10.56 -5.25 -3.05
CA SER A 135 9.55 -4.42 -2.40
C SER A 135 8.15 -5.00 -2.61
N PHE A 136 7.23 -4.54 -1.77
CA PHE A 136 5.87 -5.05 -1.70
C PHE A 136 4.87 -3.90 -1.66
N ALA A 137 3.83 -4.02 -2.48
CA ALA A 137 2.70 -3.12 -2.49
C ALA A 137 1.40 -3.87 -2.21
N ILE A 138 0.50 -3.22 -1.48
CA ILE A 138 -0.85 -3.71 -1.23
C ILE A 138 -1.65 -3.51 -2.52
N PRO A 139 -2.30 -4.55 -3.07
CA PRO A 139 -3.15 -4.41 -4.25
C PRO A 139 -4.24 -3.36 -4.06
N ILE A 140 -4.54 -2.60 -5.11
CA ILE A 140 -5.47 -1.47 -5.02
C ILE A 140 -6.90 -1.88 -4.69
N ASP A 141 -7.36 -3.01 -5.19
CA ASP A 141 -8.69 -3.58 -4.87
C ASP A 141 -8.82 -3.92 -3.38
N ILE A 142 -7.79 -4.54 -2.78
CA ILE A 142 -7.74 -4.78 -1.32
C ILE A 142 -7.76 -3.46 -0.55
N ALA A 143 -7.01 -2.46 -1.02
CA ALA A 143 -7.00 -1.14 -0.38
C ALA A 143 -8.38 -0.48 -0.46
N MET A 144 -9.07 -0.57 -1.59
CA MET A 144 -10.41 0.01 -1.76
C MET A 144 -11.47 -0.71 -0.93
N ASP A 145 -11.43 -2.03 -0.82
CA ASP A 145 -12.31 -2.80 0.08
C ASP A 145 -12.14 -2.37 1.55
N VAL A 146 -10.91 -2.16 1.98
CA VAL A 146 -10.59 -1.63 3.32
C VAL A 146 -11.13 -0.22 3.50
N VAL A 147 -10.91 0.67 2.52
CA VAL A 147 -11.39 2.05 2.53
C VAL A 147 -12.90 2.12 2.67
N GLU A 148 -13.66 1.32 1.91
CA GLU A 148 -15.12 1.27 1.99
C GLU A 148 -15.59 0.87 3.38
N GLN A 149 -15.00 -0.17 3.99
CA GLN A 149 -15.35 -0.59 5.33
C GLN A 149 -14.98 0.45 6.40
N LEU A 150 -13.82 1.11 6.27
CA LEU A 150 -13.40 2.18 7.18
C LEU A 150 -14.33 3.39 7.09
N LYS A 151 -14.78 3.76 5.89
CA LYS A 151 -15.75 4.85 5.68
C LYS A 151 -17.12 4.52 6.29
N ASP A 152 -17.59 3.28 6.14
CA ASP A 152 -18.93 2.86 6.57
C ASP A 152 -18.99 2.57 8.08
N LYS A 153 -17.98 1.92 8.64
CA LYS A 153 -18.01 1.36 10.00
C LYS A 153 -16.87 1.84 10.91
N GLY A 154 -15.92 2.62 10.39
CA GLY A 154 -14.70 3.02 11.13
C GLY A 154 -13.74 1.85 11.44
N ARG A 155 -14.05 0.65 10.97
CA ARG A 155 -13.25 -0.57 11.22
C ARG A 155 -13.44 -1.60 10.12
N VAL A 156 -12.44 -2.46 9.94
CA VAL A 156 -12.52 -3.60 9.03
C VAL A 156 -13.00 -4.85 9.77
N SER A 157 -14.00 -5.51 9.21
CA SER A 157 -14.53 -6.79 9.69
C SER A 157 -14.13 -7.89 8.72
N ARG A 158 -13.50 -8.95 9.24
CA ARG A 158 -13.17 -10.15 8.47
C ARG A 158 -13.84 -11.37 9.03
N GLY A 159 -14.33 -12.23 8.16
CA GLY A 159 -14.77 -13.57 8.54
C GLY A 159 -13.58 -14.42 8.98
N TRP A 160 -13.77 -15.29 9.95
CA TRP A 160 -12.81 -16.31 10.33
C TRP A 160 -13.31 -17.67 9.89
N LEU A 161 -12.56 -18.34 9.02
CA LEU A 161 -12.80 -19.71 8.63
C LEU A 161 -11.80 -20.57 9.42
N GLY A 162 -12.30 -21.35 10.37
CA GLY A 162 -11.50 -22.21 11.24
C GLY A 162 -10.96 -23.45 10.49
N VAL A 163 -10.07 -23.21 9.53
CA VAL A 163 -9.39 -24.27 8.75
C VAL A 163 -7.88 -24.16 8.90
N GLU A 164 -7.22 -25.30 8.88
CA GLU A 164 -5.77 -25.37 8.78
C GLU A 164 -5.41 -25.71 7.33
N ILE A 165 -4.54 -24.90 6.74
CA ILE A 165 -4.04 -25.09 5.37
C ILE A 165 -2.69 -25.79 5.48
N LEU A 166 -2.59 -26.98 4.93
CA LEU A 166 -1.35 -27.72 4.79
C LEU A 166 -0.85 -27.62 3.34
N GLU A 167 0.45 -27.43 3.18
CA GLU A 167 1.08 -27.47 1.88
C GLU A 167 1.08 -28.93 1.37
N LEU A 168 0.53 -29.15 0.16
CA LEU A 168 0.58 -30.45 -0.48
C LEU A 168 2.03 -30.76 -0.86
N THR A 169 2.65 -31.67 -0.11
CA THR A 169 3.95 -32.24 -0.47
C THR A 169 3.73 -33.46 -1.34
N LYS A 170 4.81 -33.93 -2.02
CA LYS A 170 4.75 -35.14 -2.86
C LYS A 170 4.43 -36.44 -2.09
N ASP A 171 4.46 -36.39 -0.77
CA ASP A 171 4.27 -37.52 0.13
C ASP A 171 2.89 -37.54 0.80
N LEU A 172 1.95 -36.69 0.34
CA LEU A 172 0.54 -36.60 0.75
C LEU A 172 -0.39 -37.03 -0.37
#